data_5c97f825d712b0fe937cd85394619d01
#
_entry.id   5c97f825d712b0fe937cd85394619d01
#
_cell.length_a   1.000
_cell.length_b   1.000
_cell.length_c   1.000
_cell.angle_alpha   90.00
_cell.angle_beta   90.00
_cell.angle_gamma   90.00
#
_symmetry.space_group_name_H-M   'P 1'
#
loop_
_entity.id
_entity.type
_entity.pdbx_description
1 polymer ?
#
loop_
_entity_poly.entity_id
_entity_poly.type
_entity_poly.pdbx_seq_one_letter_code
_entity_poly.pdbx_strand_id
1 'polypeptide(L)'
;MRFDLAFGKTGIALDLPEEYRYRVLEARSAAPLEDPEAALEAALDRPIGTPPLAELARGKRSAAISVCDITRPAPTRQTLPPVLRRLEWAGGPPE
;
A
#
# COMPACT_ATOMS: atom_id res chain seq x y z
N MET A 1 -0.91 -35.76 -0.61
CA MET A 1 -1.61 -34.51 -0.19
C MET A 1 -1.52 -33.49 -1.31
N ARG A 2 -2.64 -32.92 -1.76
CA ARG A 2 -2.70 -32.01 -2.91
C ARG A 2 -2.90 -30.56 -2.46
N PHE A 3 -2.16 -29.66 -3.07
CA PHE A 3 -2.27 -28.22 -2.87
C PHE A 3 -2.46 -27.50 -4.19
N ASP A 4 -3.33 -26.51 -4.24
CA ASP A 4 -3.51 -25.65 -5.40
C ASP A 4 -2.80 -24.32 -5.15
N LEU A 5 -1.81 -24.01 -5.97
CA LEU A 5 -1.01 -22.81 -5.88
C LEU A 5 -1.44 -21.79 -6.94
N ALA A 6 -1.42 -20.52 -6.59
CA ALA A 6 -1.66 -19.44 -7.54
C ALA A 6 -0.55 -19.40 -8.59
N PHE A 7 -0.90 -19.65 -9.85
CA PHE A 7 0.02 -19.61 -10.98
C PHE A 7 -0.72 -19.27 -12.28
N GLY A 8 -0.30 -18.25 -12.97
CA GLY A 8 -0.98 -17.78 -14.17
C GLY A 8 -2.46 -17.44 -13.93
N LYS A 9 -3.34 -17.88 -14.83
CA LYS A 9 -4.79 -17.65 -14.74
C LYS A 9 -5.55 -18.81 -14.08
N THR A 10 -4.99 -20.00 -14.07
CA THR A 10 -5.70 -21.24 -13.69
C THR A 10 -5.14 -21.90 -12.43
N GLY A 11 -4.02 -21.41 -11.91
CA GLY A 11 -3.31 -22.06 -10.82
C GLY A 11 -2.50 -23.29 -11.28
N ILE A 12 -1.81 -23.90 -10.34
CA ILE A 12 -1.09 -25.16 -10.53
C ILE A 12 -1.33 -26.07 -9.34
N ALA A 13 -1.65 -27.33 -9.60
CA ALA A 13 -1.77 -28.34 -8.56
C ALA A 13 -0.41 -28.96 -8.25
N LEU A 14 -0.12 -29.07 -6.96
CA LEU A 14 1.08 -29.72 -6.43
C LEU A 14 0.67 -30.93 -5.61
N ASP A 15 1.07 -32.12 -6.03
CA ASP A 15 0.87 -33.35 -5.29
C ASP A 15 2.14 -33.69 -4.51
N LEU A 16 2.04 -33.71 -3.19
CA LEU A 16 3.14 -34.02 -2.27
C LEU A 16 3.00 -35.42 -1.68
N PRO A 17 4.13 -36.16 -1.47
CA PRO A 17 4.09 -37.48 -0.85
C PRO A 17 3.46 -37.47 0.53
N GLU A 18 2.65 -38.49 0.87
CA GLU A 18 1.91 -38.51 2.14
C GLU A 18 2.78 -38.92 3.34
N GLU A 19 3.95 -39.45 3.10
CA GLU A 19 4.88 -39.85 4.17
C GLU A 19 5.51 -38.70 4.94
N TYR A 20 5.38 -37.45 4.46
CA TYR A 20 5.91 -36.26 5.13
C TYR A 20 4.81 -35.48 5.85
N ARG A 21 5.20 -34.78 6.91
CA ARG A 21 4.32 -33.90 7.64
C ARG A 21 4.46 -32.48 7.07
N TYR A 22 3.36 -31.92 6.56
CA TYR A 22 3.33 -30.60 5.94
C TYR A 22 2.68 -29.58 6.89
N ARG A 23 3.17 -28.35 6.83
CA ARG A 23 2.54 -27.18 7.44
C ARG A 23 2.31 -26.13 6.36
N VAL A 24 1.05 -25.87 6.05
CA VAL A 24 0.66 -24.81 5.10
C VAL A 24 0.70 -23.46 5.83
N LEU A 25 1.43 -22.51 5.27
CA LEU A 25 1.47 -21.13 5.76
C LEU A 25 0.68 -20.25 4.79
N GLU A 26 -0.40 -19.67 5.29
CA GLU A 26 -1.25 -18.76 4.53
C GLU A 26 -1.14 -17.35 5.09
N ALA A 27 -1.18 -16.36 4.19
CA ALA A 27 -1.26 -14.97 4.60
C ALA A 27 -2.63 -14.70 5.24
N ARG A 28 -2.63 -14.01 6.38
CA ARG A 28 -3.87 -13.51 6.96
C ARG A 28 -4.30 -12.27 6.17
N SER A 29 -5.45 -12.36 5.51
CA SER A 29 -6.06 -11.20 4.88
C SER A 29 -6.77 -10.33 5.93
N ALA A 30 -6.65 -9.02 5.79
CA ALA A 30 -7.49 -8.08 6.51
C ALA A 30 -8.75 -7.78 5.70
N ALA A 31 -9.83 -7.37 6.38
CA ALA A 31 -11.01 -6.86 5.71
C ALA A 31 -10.64 -5.59 4.90
N PRO A 32 -11.25 -5.38 3.73
CA PRO A 32 -11.09 -4.13 2.99
C PRO A 32 -11.49 -2.93 3.85
N LEU A 33 -10.84 -1.78 3.62
CA LEU A 33 -11.24 -0.54 4.24
C LEU A 33 -12.64 -0.13 3.72
N GLU A 34 -13.52 0.30 4.62
CA GLU A 34 -14.86 0.80 4.24
C GLU A 34 -14.76 2.08 3.42
N ASP A 35 -13.88 2.98 3.82
CA ASP A 35 -13.56 4.22 3.11
C ASP A 35 -12.03 4.38 3.00
N PRO A 36 -11.43 3.92 1.90
CA PRO A 36 -9.99 4.01 1.69
C PRO A 36 -9.47 5.46 1.64
N GLU A 37 -10.27 6.40 1.09
CA GLU A 37 -9.86 7.80 0.99
C GLU A 37 -9.79 8.45 2.38
N ALA A 38 -10.83 8.30 3.19
CA ALA A 38 -10.83 8.80 4.56
C ALA A 38 -9.72 8.18 5.41
N ALA A 39 -9.42 6.89 5.22
CA ALA A 39 -8.33 6.22 5.92
C ALA A 39 -6.95 6.78 5.52
N LEU A 40 -6.73 7.07 4.24
CA LEU A 40 -5.51 7.70 3.74
C LEU A 40 -5.33 9.12 4.29
N GLU A 41 -6.37 9.94 4.25
CA GLU A 41 -6.35 11.29 4.82
C GLU A 41 -6.02 11.25 6.32
N ALA A 42 -6.67 10.37 7.07
CA ALA A 42 -6.41 10.20 8.50
C ALA A 42 -4.96 9.74 8.78
N ALA A 43 -4.39 8.88 7.94
CA ALA A 43 -3.01 8.42 8.09
C ALA A 43 -1.98 9.55 7.82
N LEU A 44 -2.27 10.47 6.90
CA LEU A 44 -1.43 11.63 6.62
C LEU A 44 -1.53 12.70 7.72
N ASP A 45 -2.68 12.81 8.37
CA ASP A 45 -2.92 13.76 9.47
C ASP A 45 -2.46 13.23 10.83
N ARG A 46 -2.43 11.92 11.01
CA ARG A 46 -2.01 11.25 12.26
C ARG A 46 -1.06 10.10 12.00
N PRO A 47 0.12 10.37 11.41
CA PRO A 47 1.11 9.34 11.13
C PRO A 47 1.72 8.77 12.41
N ILE A 48 2.29 7.56 12.32
CA ILE A 48 2.95 6.89 13.45
C ILE A 48 4.36 7.45 13.62
N GLY A 49 4.66 8.00 14.81
CA GLY A 49 6.02 8.41 15.20
C GLY A 49 6.57 9.66 14.52
N THR A 50 5.73 10.44 13.83
CA THR A 50 6.12 11.68 13.15
C THR A 50 4.98 12.70 13.17
N PRO A 51 5.27 14.02 13.01
CA PRO A 51 4.24 15.01 12.77
C PRO A 51 3.45 14.79 11.48
N PRO A 52 2.27 15.38 11.32
CA PRO A 52 1.49 15.35 10.07
C PRO A 52 2.32 15.76 8.86
N LEU A 53 2.01 15.16 7.69
CA LEU A 53 2.76 15.44 6.45
C LEU A 53 2.77 16.93 6.11
N ALA A 54 1.64 17.64 6.27
CA ALA A 54 1.56 19.07 6.01
C ALA A 54 2.47 19.89 6.94
N GLU A 55 2.68 19.46 8.17
CA GLU A 55 3.60 20.10 9.10
C GLU A 55 5.06 19.85 8.71
N LEU A 56 5.42 18.61 8.34
CA LEU A 56 6.75 18.26 7.86
C LEU A 56 7.13 19.00 6.57
N ALA A 57 6.16 19.27 5.70
CA ALA A 57 6.35 19.96 4.45
C ALA A 57 6.43 21.49 4.59
N ARG A 58 6.02 22.06 5.74
CA ARG A 58 6.00 23.51 5.95
C ARG A 58 7.38 24.13 5.75
N GLY A 59 7.43 25.15 4.88
CA GLY A 59 8.67 25.86 4.55
C GLY A 59 9.63 25.09 3.64
N LYS A 60 9.24 23.94 3.14
CA LYS A 60 10.00 23.21 2.11
C LYS A 60 9.67 23.76 0.73
N ARG A 61 10.67 23.82 -0.14
CA ARG A 61 10.53 24.37 -1.51
C ARG A 61 10.33 23.29 -2.58
N SER A 62 10.62 22.05 -2.25
CA SER A 62 10.50 20.92 -3.16
C SER A 62 10.26 19.64 -2.39
N ALA A 63 9.64 18.67 -3.04
CA ALA A 63 9.45 17.33 -2.54
C ALA A 63 9.79 16.31 -3.64
N ALA A 64 10.41 15.20 -3.26
CA ALA A 64 10.61 14.05 -4.12
C ALA A 64 9.77 12.89 -3.61
N ILE A 65 8.96 12.29 -4.48
CA ILE A 65 8.07 11.18 -4.14
C ILE A 65 8.49 9.96 -4.95
N SER A 66 8.94 8.91 -4.26
CA SER A 66 9.23 7.63 -4.90
C SER A 66 7.94 6.81 -5.02
N VAL A 67 7.63 6.36 -6.23
CA VAL A 67 6.45 5.53 -6.51
C VAL A 67 6.89 4.25 -7.22
N CYS A 68 6.09 3.19 -7.08
CA CYS A 68 6.31 1.96 -7.84
C CYS A 68 6.04 2.18 -9.34
N ASP A 69 6.75 1.43 -10.17
CA ASP A 69 6.44 1.37 -11.60
C ASP A 69 5.08 0.69 -11.87
N ILE A 70 4.59 0.83 -13.10
CA ILE A 70 3.26 0.33 -13.50
C ILE A 70 3.11 -1.19 -13.40
N THR A 71 4.21 -1.94 -13.30
CA THR A 71 4.16 -3.40 -13.19
C THR A 71 3.84 -3.89 -11.78
N ARG A 72 3.88 -3.00 -10.78
CA ARG A 72 3.61 -3.35 -9.38
C ARG A 72 2.12 -3.13 -9.05
N PRO A 73 1.52 -4.01 -8.24
CA PRO A 73 0.13 -3.85 -7.78
C PRO A 73 0.02 -2.81 -6.66
N ALA A 74 0.67 -1.66 -6.82
CA ALA A 74 0.62 -0.57 -5.85
C ALA A 74 -0.58 0.35 -6.15
N PRO A 75 -1.37 0.77 -5.14
CA PRO A 75 -2.56 1.61 -5.34
C PRO A 75 -2.18 3.10 -5.53
N THR A 76 -1.17 3.40 -6.35
CA THR A 76 -0.64 4.76 -6.55
C THR A 76 -1.72 5.75 -6.98
N ARG A 77 -2.70 5.31 -7.79
CA ARG A 77 -3.83 6.14 -8.23
C ARG A 77 -4.66 6.65 -7.04
N GLN A 78 -4.75 5.88 -5.95
CA GLN A 78 -5.49 6.25 -4.75
C GLN A 78 -4.61 7.01 -3.76
N THR A 79 -3.35 6.62 -3.60
CA THR A 79 -2.46 7.14 -2.56
C THR A 79 -1.79 8.45 -2.92
N LEU A 80 -1.44 8.65 -4.19
CA LEU A 80 -0.70 9.84 -4.63
C LEU A 80 -1.49 11.16 -4.52
N PRO A 81 -2.78 11.24 -4.94
CA PRO A 81 -3.53 12.49 -4.87
C PRO A 81 -3.63 13.10 -3.47
N PRO A 82 -3.97 12.37 -2.39
CA PRO A 82 -4.00 12.94 -1.05
C PRO A 82 -2.61 13.40 -0.56
N VAL A 83 -1.54 12.70 -0.93
CA VAL A 83 -0.17 13.13 -0.61
C VAL A 83 0.15 14.47 -1.28
N LEU A 84 -0.15 14.60 -2.58
CA LEU A 84 0.07 15.85 -3.31
C LEU A 84 -0.73 17.00 -2.71
N ARG A 85 -2.00 16.82 -2.41
CA ARG A 85 -2.84 17.85 -1.74
C ARG A 85 -2.21 18.34 -0.44
N ARG A 86 -1.68 17.44 0.41
CA ARG A 86 -1.03 17.82 1.67
C ARG A 86 0.25 18.61 1.47
N LEU A 87 1.03 18.27 0.44
CA LEU A 87 2.26 18.99 0.10
C LEU A 87 1.97 20.39 -0.46
N GLU A 88 0.98 20.52 -1.34
CA GLU A 88 0.54 21.79 -1.92
C GLU A 88 0.03 22.76 -0.83
N TRP A 89 -0.80 22.30 0.10
CA TRP A 89 -1.29 23.12 1.20
C TRP A 89 -0.18 23.62 2.12
N ALA A 90 0.88 22.86 2.30
CA ALA A 90 2.01 23.22 3.14
C ALA A 90 2.97 24.22 2.48
N GLY A 91 3.09 24.17 1.15
CA GLY A 91 4.03 24.98 0.35
C GLY A 91 3.47 26.27 -0.23
N GLY A 92 2.15 26.48 -0.16
CA GLY A 92 1.44 27.54 -0.89
C GLY A 92 1.00 27.10 -2.29
N PRO A 93 0.33 27.96 -3.08
CA PRO A 93 -0.12 27.61 -4.41
C PRO A 93 1.06 27.25 -5.32
N PRO A 94 0.89 26.28 -6.24
CA PRO A 94 1.92 26.00 -7.23
C PRO A 94 2.19 27.24 -8.09
N GLU A 95 3.47 27.55 -8.28
CA GLU A 95 3.91 28.56 -9.24
C GLU A 95 3.74 28.07 -10.67
#